data_5c033ba2c9f3a5d0e312504f0f89ddb3
#
_entry.id   5c033ba2c9f3a5d0e312504f0f89ddb3
#
_cell.length_a   1.000
_cell.length_b   1.000
_cell.length_c   1.000
_cell.angle_alpha   90.00
_cell.angle_beta   90.00
_cell.angle_gamma   90.00
#
_symmetry.space_group_name_H-M   'P 1'
#
loop_
_entity.id
_entity.type
_entity.pdbx_description
1 polymer ?
#
loop_
_entity_poly.entity_id
_entity_poly.type
_entity_poly.pdbx_seq_one_letter_code
_entity_poly.pdbx_strand_id
1 'polypeptide(L)'
;MSTPATHLDPLIKQWSRIHQQTAKVMAVSPSDKFDWKTCDSAMTLGALVNHFYLAEVGLVDAVLTGKFGARKFEPKTSAEDAVAAFDQAHEELVAAISSLTPEQLAEEIAPFGDKYGTMTRKALLHSMQEHEIHHRGQLYVYLRILGTEVPPLFG
;
A
#
# COMPACT_ATOMS: atom_id res chain seq x y z
N MET A 1 -10.63 -29.16 -11.23
CA MET A 1 -9.36 -28.82 -11.93
C MET A 1 -8.64 -27.81 -11.08
N SER A 2 -7.49 -28.15 -10.52
CA SER A 2 -6.67 -27.17 -9.79
C SER A 2 -6.17 -26.13 -10.80
N THR A 3 -6.48 -24.86 -10.55
CA THR A 3 -5.84 -23.74 -11.26
C THR A 3 -4.33 -23.91 -11.07
N PRO A 4 -3.51 -23.90 -12.11
CA PRO A 4 -2.07 -24.01 -11.94
C PRO A 4 -1.61 -22.88 -11.00
N ALA A 5 -0.86 -23.24 -9.95
CA ALA A 5 -0.22 -22.26 -9.08
C ALA A 5 0.59 -21.29 -9.94
N THR A 6 0.25 -20.02 -9.87
CA THR A 6 0.95 -19.02 -10.67
C THR A 6 2.32 -18.78 -10.04
N HIS A 7 3.32 -18.49 -10.87
CA HIS A 7 4.67 -18.10 -10.40
C HIS A 7 4.64 -16.85 -9.47
N LEU A 8 3.49 -16.22 -9.33
CA LEU A 8 3.23 -15.03 -8.51
C LEU A 8 2.57 -15.34 -7.16
N ASP A 9 2.09 -16.57 -6.94
CA ASP A 9 1.38 -16.93 -5.71
C ASP A 9 2.18 -16.62 -4.43
N PRO A 10 3.51 -16.86 -4.36
CA PRO A 10 4.30 -16.51 -3.18
C PRO A 10 4.34 -15.00 -2.93
N LEU A 11 4.45 -14.19 -3.98
CA LEU A 11 4.46 -12.72 -3.90
C LEU A 11 3.11 -12.20 -3.40
N ILE A 12 2.02 -12.67 -3.98
CA ILE A 12 0.66 -12.28 -3.61
C ILE A 12 0.38 -12.68 -2.16
N LYS A 13 0.74 -13.90 -1.77
CA LYS A 13 0.54 -14.39 -0.40
C LYS A 13 1.30 -13.55 0.62
N GLN A 14 2.56 -13.21 0.33
CA GLN A 14 3.35 -12.33 1.19
C GLN A 14 2.73 -10.94 1.29
N TRP A 15 2.31 -10.35 0.16
CA TRP A 15 1.70 -9.03 0.15
C TRP A 15 0.38 -8.99 0.93
N SER A 16 -0.49 -9.98 0.73
CA SER A 16 -1.75 -10.08 1.46
C SER A 16 -1.53 -10.17 2.98
N ARG A 17 -0.47 -10.85 3.42
CA ARG A 17 -0.07 -10.87 4.83
C ARG A 17 0.38 -9.50 5.33
N ILE A 18 1.21 -8.78 4.55
CA ILE A 18 1.66 -7.43 4.88
C ILE A 18 0.46 -6.49 4.96
N HIS A 19 -0.43 -6.53 3.97
CA HIS A 19 -1.66 -5.76 3.92
C HIS A 19 -2.54 -5.96 5.15
N GLN A 20 -2.81 -7.21 5.54
CA GLN A 20 -3.61 -7.52 6.73
C GLN A 20 -3.01 -6.93 8.01
N GLN A 21 -1.68 -6.98 8.16
CA GLN A 21 -1.00 -6.37 9.30
C GLN A 21 -1.12 -4.84 9.28
N THR A 22 -1.00 -4.22 8.12
CA THR A 22 -1.14 -2.77 7.95
C THR A 22 -2.57 -2.33 8.23
N ALA A 23 -3.57 -3.03 7.70
CA ALA A 23 -4.98 -2.74 7.92
C ALA A 23 -5.36 -2.76 9.42
N LYS A 24 -4.82 -3.71 10.19
CA LYS A 24 -5.03 -3.77 11.66
C LYS A 24 -4.51 -2.53 12.37
N VAL A 25 -3.35 -2.01 11.96
CA VAL A 25 -2.76 -0.80 12.56
C VAL A 25 -3.53 0.45 12.13
N MET A 26 -3.93 0.52 10.87
CA MET A 26 -4.79 1.61 10.38
C MET A 26 -6.12 1.66 11.15
N ALA A 27 -6.73 0.52 11.41
CA ALA A 27 -8.04 0.42 12.06
C ALA A 27 -8.07 1.00 13.47
N VAL A 28 -6.96 1.01 14.20
CA VAL A 28 -6.88 1.59 15.56
C VAL A 28 -6.47 3.07 15.57
N SER A 29 -6.30 3.67 14.40
CA SER A 29 -5.94 5.09 14.28
C SER A 29 -7.13 5.98 14.69
N PRO A 30 -6.96 6.89 15.69
CA PRO A 30 -8.05 7.72 16.15
C PRO A 30 -8.42 8.78 15.10
N SER A 31 -9.62 8.68 14.54
CA SER A 31 -10.08 9.55 13.44
C SER A 31 -10.19 11.02 13.87
N ASP A 32 -10.47 11.30 15.15
CA ASP A 32 -10.49 12.64 15.73
C ASP A 32 -9.10 13.29 15.85
N LYS A 33 -8.03 12.52 15.60
CA LYS A 33 -6.62 12.97 15.58
C LYS A 33 -6.02 13.03 14.18
N PHE A 34 -6.81 12.95 13.14
CA PHE A 34 -6.29 12.93 11.75
C PHE A 34 -5.52 14.19 11.36
N ASP A 35 -5.79 15.33 11.99
CA ASP A 35 -5.03 16.58 11.78
C ASP A 35 -3.73 16.66 12.61
N TRP A 36 -3.52 15.73 13.56
CA TRP A 36 -2.34 15.71 14.39
C TRP A 36 -1.09 15.22 13.64
N LYS A 37 0.06 15.76 13.96
CA LYS A 37 1.37 15.35 13.42
C LYS A 37 2.45 15.38 14.48
N THR A 38 3.51 14.60 14.29
CA THR A 38 4.63 14.48 15.24
C THR A 38 5.52 15.72 15.27
N CYS A 39 5.68 16.39 14.11
CA CYS A 39 6.47 17.62 13.94
C CYS A 39 6.03 18.34 12.65
N ASP A 40 6.53 19.56 12.44
CA ASP A 40 6.10 20.39 11.30
C ASP A 40 6.38 19.79 9.92
N SER A 41 7.45 19.05 9.77
CA SER A 41 7.83 18.40 8.52
C SER A 41 7.17 17.03 8.29
N ALA A 42 6.44 16.51 9.28
CA ALA A 42 5.80 15.21 9.19
C ALA A 42 4.42 15.28 8.52
N MET A 43 3.99 14.17 7.92
CA MET A 43 2.60 13.99 7.53
C MET A 43 1.69 14.03 8.75
N THR A 44 0.45 14.51 8.59
CA THR A 44 -0.57 14.30 9.60
C THR A 44 -0.92 12.82 9.72
N LEU A 45 -1.50 12.41 10.85
CA LEU A 45 -1.97 11.02 11.03
C LEU A 45 -2.93 10.61 9.89
N GLY A 46 -3.89 11.48 9.57
CA GLY A 46 -4.84 11.21 8.49
C GLY A 46 -4.16 11.11 7.12
N ALA A 47 -3.16 11.95 6.84
CA ALA A 47 -2.39 11.86 5.61
C ALA A 47 -1.60 10.54 5.53
N LEU A 48 -1.00 10.09 6.64
CA LEU A 48 -0.27 8.82 6.69
C LEU A 48 -1.21 7.62 6.52
N VAL A 49 -2.36 7.61 7.18
CA VAL A 49 -3.38 6.55 7.06
C VAL A 49 -3.91 6.47 5.62
N ASN A 50 -4.19 7.62 4.99
CA ASN A 50 -4.63 7.66 3.61
C ASN A 50 -3.53 7.30 2.61
N HIS A 51 -2.27 7.50 2.97
CA HIS A 51 -1.14 7.22 2.09
C HIS A 51 -1.03 5.75 1.69
N PHE A 52 -1.40 4.81 2.57
CA PHE A 52 -1.41 3.39 2.27
C PHE A 52 -2.34 3.06 1.09
N TYR A 53 -3.57 3.50 1.18
CA TYR A 53 -4.55 3.22 0.13
C TYR A 53 -4.22 3.97 -1.17
N LEU A 54 -3.75 5.22 -1.07
CA LEU A 54 -3.33 6.00 -2.23
C LEU A 54 -2.17 5.34 -2.99
N ALA A 55 -1.17 4.86 -2.26
CA ALA A 55 -0.03 4.18 -2.84
C ALA A 55 -0.45 2.89 -3.55
N GLU A 56 -1.36 2.12 -2.97
CA GLU A 56 -1.81 0.86 -3.56
C GLU A 56 -2.68 1.07 -4.80
N VAL A 57 -3.58 2.07 -4.80
CA VAL A 57 -4.34 2.48 -6.00
C VAL A 57 -3.40 2.92 -7.13
N GLY A 58 -2.40 3.74 -6.80
CA GLY A 58 -1.38 4.17 -7.78
C GLY A 58 -0.57 3.00 -8.32
N LEU A 59 -0.30 2.01 -7.48
CA LEU A 59 0.41 0.79 -7.88
C LEU A 59 -0.43 -0.08 -8.83
N VAL A 60 -1.73 -0.22 -8.61
CA VAL A 60 -2.62 -0.91 -9.55
C VAL A 60 -2.49 -0.30 -10.95
N ASP A 61 -2.54 1.02 -11.03
CA ASP A 61 -2.37 1.72 -12.30
C ASP A 61 -0.97 1.48 -12.92
N ALA A 62 0.09 1.52 -12.10
CA ALA A 62 1.46 1.28 -12.57
C ALA A 62 1.66 -0.17 -13.06
N VAL A 63 1.05 -1.14 -12.40
CA VAL A 63 1.08 -2.56 -12.82
C VAL A 63 0.41 -2.74 -14.17
N LEU A 64 -0.75 -2.11 -14.38
CA LEU A 64 -1.55 -2.27 -15.59
C LEU A 64 -1.02 -1.43 -16.76
N THR A 65 -0.57 -0.20 -16.50
CA THR A 65 -0.24 0.79 -17.55
C THR A 65 1.24 1.13 -17.65
N GLY A 66 2.06 0.73 -16.68
CA GLY A 66 3.46 1.10 -16.59
C GLY A 66 3.72 2.45 -15.90
N LYS A 67 2.69 3.16 -15.46
CA LYS A 67 2.80 4.48 -14.81
C LYS A 67 1.85 4.58 -13.62
N PHE A 68 2.30 5.22 -12.55
CA PHE A 68 1.39 5.62 -11.48
C PHE A 68 0.31 6.53 -12.05
N GLY A 69 -0.95 6.12 -11.86
CA GLY A 69 -2.09 6.80 -12.45
C GLY A 69 -2.45 8.09 -11.73
N ALA A 70 -3.19 8.94 -12.42
CA ALA A 70 -3.74 10.18 -11.91
C ALA A 70 -5.22 9.99 -11.48
N ARG A 71 -5.56 8.84 -10.89
CA ARG A 71 -6.91 8.70 -10.33
C ARG A 71 -7.16 9.83 -9.34
N LYS A 72 -8.31 10.47 -9.45
CA LYS A 72 -8.72 11.44 -8.43
C LYS A 72 -8.86 10.73 -7.11
N PHE A 73 -8.21 11.30 -6.11
CA PHE A 73 -8.14 10.77 -4.78
C PHE A 73 -8.85 11.73 -3.82
N GLU A 74 -9.80 11.20 -3.06
CA GLU A 74 -10.41 11.92 -1.96
C GLU A 74 -9.98 11.27 -0.64
N PRO A 75 -9.28 12.03 0.23
CA PRO A 75 -8.88 11.51 1.53
C PRO A 75 -10.08 11.07 2.34
N LYS A 76 -9.97 9.91 2.98
CA LYS A 76 -10.97 9.44 3.93
C LYS A 76 -10.81 10.18 5.25
N THR A 77 -11.93 10.46 5.90
CA THR A 77 -11.97 11.22 7.16
C THR A 77 -12.05 10.33 8.38
N SER A 78 -12.18 9.01 8.18
CA SER A 78 -12.19 8.01 9.25
C SER A 78 -11.23 6.86 8.95
N ALA A 79 -10.73 6.23 10.02
CA ALA A 79 -9.91 5.02 9.89
C ALA A 79 -10.69 3.87 9.25
N GLU A 80 -11.97 3.71 9.58
CA GLU A 80 -12.85 2.68 9.01
C GLU A 80 -12.96 2.82 7.49
N ASP A 81 -13.26 4.01 6.99
CA ASP A 81 -13.37 4.26 5.54
C ASP A 81 -12.03 4.11 4.83
N ALA A 82 -10.92 4.53 5.47
CA ALA A 82 -9.58 4.36 4.92
C ALA A 82 -9.19 2.89 4.80
N VAL A 83 -9.50 2.06 5.81
CA VAL A 83 -9.27 0.62 5.76
C VAL A 83 -10.12 -0.03 4.66
N ALA A 84 -11.41 0.30 4.57
CA ALA A 84 -12.28 -0.23 3.53
C ALA A 84 -11.77 0.10 2.12
N ALA A 85 -11.29 1.33 1.89
CA ALA A 85 -10.68 1.73 0.63
C ALA A 85 -9.35 1.00 0.35
N PHE A 86 -8.55 0.78 1.39
CA PHE A 86 -7.30 0.04 1.30
C PHE A 86 -7.54 -1.44 0.97
N ASP A 87 -8.52 -2.08 1.60
CA ASP A 87 -8.90 -3.47 1.30
C ASP A 87 -9.38 -3.62 -0.15
N GLN A 88 -10.20 -2.70 -0.63
CA GLN A 88 -10.65 -2.70 -2.03
C GLN A 88 -9.47 -2.52 -3.00
N ALA A 89 -8.55 -1.60 -2.72
CA ALA A 89 -7.36 -1.39 -3.53
C ALA A 89 -6.48 -2.65 -3.58
N HIS A 90 -6.39 -3.37 -2.46
CA HIS A 90 -5.64 -4.62 -2.41
C HIS A 90 -6.26 -5.72 -3.28
N GLU A 91 -7.57 -5.87 -3.28
CA GLU A 91 -8.26 -6.81 -4.18
C GLU A 91 -7.99 -6.48 -5.64
N GLU A 92 -8.05 -5.20 -6.02
CA GLU A 92 -7.70 -4.74 -7.37
C GLU A 92 -6.24 -5.04 -7.72
N LEU A 93 -5.32 -4.82 -6.78
CA LEU A 93 -3.89 -5.10 -6.95
C LEU A 93 -3.62 -6.60 -7.17
N VAL A 94 -4.21 -7.45 -6.35
CA VAL A 94 -4.09 -8.91 -6.51
C VAL A 94 -4.60 -9.36 -7.87
N ALA A 95 -5.74 -8.83 -8.33
CA ALA A 95 -6.28 -9.12 -9.65
C ALA A 95 -5.33 -8.64 -10.77
N ALA A 96 -4.79 -7.42 -10.64
CA ALA A 96 -3.84 -6.87 -11.60
C ALA A 96 -2.56 -7.70 -11.69
N ILE A 97 -1.95 -8.05 -10.55
CA ILE A 97 -0.75 -8.90 -10.49
C ILE A 97 -1.03 -10.27 -11.10
N SER A 98 -2.16 -10.88 -10.78
CA SER A 98 -2.55 -12.21 -11.27
C SER A 98 -2.76 -12.26 -12.79
N SER A 99 -2.99 -11.11 -13.43
CA SER A 99 -3.14 -11.00 -14.87
C SER A 99 -1.80 -10.91 -15.64
N LEU A 100 -0.67 -10.72 -14.93
CA LEU A 100 0.63 -10.52 -15.56
C LEU A 100 1.27 -11.84 -16.01
N THR A 101 1.88 -11.80 -17.19
CA THR A 101 2.77 -12.88 -17.66
C THR A 101 4.18 -12.68 -17.09
N PRO A 102 5.04 -13.74 -17.12
CA PRO A 102 6.45 -13.61 -16.73
C PRO A 102 7.19 -12.53 -17.52
N GLU A 103 6.88 -12.39 -18.82
CA GLU A 103 7.48 -11.40 -19.71
C GLU A 103 7.07 -9.98 -19.29
N GLN A 104 5.79 -9.77 -18.96
CA GLN A 104 5.29 -8.47 -18.48
C GLN A 104 5.90 -8.09 -17.13
N LEU A 105 6.16 -9.06 -16.24
CA LEU A 105 6.86 -8.80 -14.98
C LEU A 105 8.30 -8.35 -15.17
N ALA A 106 8.98 -8.87 -16.20
CA ALA A 106 10.35 -8.53 -16.54
C ALA A 106 10.46 -7.26 -17.39
N GLU A 107 9.34 -6.75 -17.90
CA GLU A 107 9.33 -5.53 -18.71
C GLU A 107 9.73 -4.30 -17.87
N GLU A 108 10.63 -3.50 -18.43
CA GLU A 108 10.99 -2.22 -17.84
C GLU A 108 9.91 -1.17 -18.08
N ILE A 109 9.56 -0.47 -17.02
CA ILE A 109 8.58 0.61 -17.00
C ILE A 109 9.20 1.85 -16.33
N ALA A 110 8.65 3.02 -16.62
CA ALA A 110 9.01 4.28 -15.95
C ALA A 110 7.85 4.75 -15.06
N PRO A 111 7.60 4.09 -13.90
CA PRO A 111 6.37 4.29 -13.13
C PRO A 111 6.20 5.72 -12.63
N PHE A 112 7.31 6.43 -12.40
CA PHE A 112 7.32 7.82 -11.92
C PHE A 112 7.71 8.82 -13.03
N GLY A 113 7.75 8.37 -14.30
CA GLY A 113 8.20 9.14 -15.46
C GLY A 113 9.71 9.03 -15.72
N ASP A 114 10.11 9.34 -16.94
CA ASP A 114 11.47 9.11 -17.45
C ASP A 114 12.56 9.81 -16.61
N LYS A 115 12.21 10.91 -15.96
CA LYS A 115 13.13 11.66 -15.08
C LYS A 115 13.66 10.82 -13.92
N TYR A 116 12.88 9.85 -13.45
CA TYR A 116 13.20 9.03 -12.27
C TYR A 116 13.75 7.65 -12.64
N GLY A 117 13.97 7.41 -13.96
CA GLY A 117 14.53 6.17 -14.46
C GLY A 117 13.50 5.05 -14.62
N THR A 118 14.02 3.90 -15.04
CA THR A 118 13.21 2.70 -15.29
C THR A 118 13.48 1.60 -14.26
N MET A 119 12.53 0.73 -14.08
CA MET A 119 12.64 -0.49 -13.30
C MET A 119 11.68 -1.55 -13.87
N THR A 120 11.95 -2.82 -13.60
CA THR A 120 11.00 -3.87 -13.98
C THR A 120 9.73 -3.78 -13.12
N ARG A 121 8.58 -4.24 -13.65
CA ARG A 121 7.35 -4.37 -12.83
C ARG A 121 7.59 -5.20 -11.57
N LYS A 122 8.39 -6.27 -11.68
CA LYS A 122 8.75 -7.08 -10.53
C LYS A 122 9.50 -6.29 -9.46
N ALA A 123 10.47 -5.48 -9.85
CA ALA A 123 11.22 -4.61 -8.92
C ALA A 123 10.29 -3.58 -8.26
N LEU A 124 9.37 -2.98 -9.03
CA LEU A 124 8.38 -2.06 -8.49
C LEU A 124 7.51 -2.73 -7.41
N LEU A 125 7.01 -3.94 -7.68
CA LEU A 125 6.20 -4.68 -6.72
C LEU A 125 6.94 -4.92 -5.40
N HIS A 126 8.22 -5.30 -5.44
CA HIS A 126 9.02 -5.46 -4.23
C HIS A 126 9.26 -4.14 -3.50
N SER A 127 9.60 -3.08 -4.23
CA SER A 127 9.82 -1.74 -3.64
C SER A 127 8.57 -1.21 -2.95
N MET A 128 7.38 -1.51 -3.48
CA MET A 128 6.13 -1.07 -2.88
C MET A 128 5.75 -1.86 -1.62
N GLN A 129 6.15 -3.12 -1.51
CA GLN A 129 6.06 -3.85 -0.24
C GLN A 129 6.95 -3.22 0.85
N GLU A 130 8.19 -2.88 0.50
CA GLU A 130 9.11 -2.19 1.41
C GLU A 130 8.57 -0.81 1.82
N HIS A 131 7.99 -0.07 0.88
CA HIS A 131 7.33 1.21 1.11
C HIS A 131 6.17 1.08 2.12
N GLU A 132 5.31 0.07 1.98
CA GLU A 132 4.22 -0.18 2.92
C GLU A 132 4.74 -0.52 4.32
N ILE A 133 5.74 -1.39 4.42
CA ILE A 133 6.38 -1.75 5.69
C ILE A 133 7.02 -0.52 6.35
N HIS A 134 7.69 0.32 5.57
CA HIS A 134 8.30 1.57 6.05
C HIS A 134 7.26 2.50 6.69
N HIS A 135 6.20 2.81 6.00
CA HIS A 135 5.14 3.68 6.50
C HIS A 135 4.34 3.05 7.66
N ARG A 136 4.16 1.75 7.65
CA ARG A 136 3.56 1.05 8.80
C ARG A 136 4.39 1.24 10.07
N GLY A 137 5.72 1.17 9.97
CA GLY A 137 6.61 1.47 11.09
C GLY A 137 6.43 2.89 11.62
N GLN A 138 6.29 3.87 10.73
CA GLN A 138 5.97 5.26 11.11
C GLN A 138 4.62 5.35 11.82
N LEU A 139 3.60 4.67 11.32
CA LEU A 139 2.27 4.68 11.93
C LEU A 139 2.29 4.11 13.36
N TYR A 140 3.05 3.05 13.61
CA TYR A 140 3.25 2.52 14.97
C TYR A 140 3.82 3.58 15.93
N VAL A 141 4.79 4.37 15.48
CA VAL A 141 5.38 5.46 16.28
C VAL A 141 4.34 6.54 16.58
N TYR A 142 3.57 6.98 15.57
CA TYR A 142 2.51 7.96 15.71
C TYR A 142 1.50 7.53 16.77
N LEU A 143 1.00 6.31 16.66
CA LEU A 143 -0.01 5.77 17.56
C LEU A 143 0.50 5.65 19.01
N ARG A 144 1.76 5.22 19.19
CA ARG A 144 2.38 5.16 20.53
C ARG A 144 2.53 6.55 21.16
N ILE A 145 2.90 7.57 20.39
CA ILE A 145 2.98 8.95 20.89
C ILE A 145 1.59 9.45 21.31
N LEU A 146 0.54 9.06 20.59
CA LEU A 146 -0.85 9.38 20.93
C LEU A 146 -1.41 8.56 22.10
N GLY A 147 -0.68 7.58 22.61
CA GLY A 147 -1.12 6.69 23.68
C GLY A 147 -2.14 5.65 23.22
N THR A 148 -2.28 5.41 21.91
CA THR A 148 -3.17 4.39 21.36
C THR A 148 -2.55 3.01 21.56
N GLU A 149 -3.35 2.05 22.03
CA GLU A 149 -2.94 0.65 22.07
C GLU A 149 -2.81 0.12 20.63
N VAL A 150 -1.64 -0.41 20.32
CA VAL A 150 -1.35 -0.92 18.98
C VAL A 150 -1.39 -2.44 18.92
N PRO A 151 -1.88 -3.04 17.83
CA PRO A 151 -1.87 -4.48 17.67
C PRO A 151 -0.43 -5.01 17.61
N PRO A 152 -0.17 -6.24 18.10
CA PRO A 152 1.15 -6.85 17.96
C PRO A 152 1.50 -7.06 16.48
N LEU A 153 2.79 -6.89 16.15
CA LEU A 153 3.27 -7.10 14.78
C LEU A 153 3.16 -8.57 14.35
N PHE A 154 3.38 -9.47 15.30
CA PHE A 154 3.27 -10.90 15.12
C PHE A 154 2.20 -11.42 16.09
N GLY A 155 1.11 -11.94 15.57
CA GLY A 155 0.01 -12.49 16.35
C GLY A 155 -1.02 -13.17 15.50
#